data_5a342f19ced2490e6b25e989666c04df
#
_entry.id   5a342f19ced2490e6b25e989666c04df
#
_cell.length_a   1.000
_cell.length_b   1.000
_cell.length_c   1.000
_cell.angle_alpha   90.00
_cell.angle_beta   90.00
_cell.angle_gamma   90.00
#
_symmetry.space_group_name_H-M   'P 1'
#
loop_
_entity.id
_entity.type
_entity.pdbx_description
1 polymer ?
#
loop_
_entity_poly.entity_id
_entity_poly.type
_entity_poly.pdbx_seq_one_letter_code
_entity_poly.pdbx_strand_id
1 'polypeptide(L)'
;MKNTGRCAELLVPGAEVYVQKSESAGRKTGWDLISVRKADRLINMDSQVTNKVVQEWIEAGRWFKDVKIVRPEVTYKNSRFDLYVEYEEKKAFIEVKGVTLEEEGVVKFPDAPSERAVKHLKELEEAVQEGYEAYVFFVVQMKGVRYFTPNRRTHKEFADVLAEAAETGVQVIAKDCFVTEDSIAIADEVPVVLTNPQLYEAPELLVEWYRERKRDLPWRHHVNAYRVWVSEIMLQQTRVEAVKPFFERFMTELPTVKDLAEAPEDKLLKLWEGLGYYNRVRNMQKAAQKIEEEYAGKFPENYEEIKALPGIGNYTAGAISSFAYGIPKPAVDGNVLRVVSRLLASDEDIMKASVRTKIENAIEPVIPEDAASD
;
A
#
# COMPACT_ATOMS: atom_id res chain seq x y z
N MET A 1 -10.75 21.87 27.67
CA MET A 1 -9.86 21.12 26.74
C MET A 1 -10.41 21.36 25.35
N LYS A 2 -9.56 21.73 24.42
CA LYS A 2 -9.93 22.01 23.01
C LYS A 2 -9.93 20.76 22.14
N ASN A 3 -9.79 19.57 22.72
CA ASN A 3 -9.83 18.30 22.02
C ASN A 3 -11.17 17.61 22.26
N THR A 4 -11.79 17.10 21.20
CA THR A 4 -13.08 16.38 21.23
C THR A 4 -12.90 14.86 21.30
N GLY A 5 -11.66 14.36 21.18
CA GLY A 5 -11.31 12.96 21.29
C GLY A 5 -11.37 12.43 22.73
N ARG A 6 -11.35 11.11 22.87
CA ARG A 6 -11.36 10.45 24.19
C ARG A 6 -10.04 10.66 24.93
N CYS A 7 -8.90 10.61 24.22
CA CYS A 7 -7.55 10.83 24.74
C CYS A 7 -7.24 10.10 26.04
N ALA A 8 -7.91 8.97 26.30
CA ALA A 8 -7.81 8.23 27.57
C ALA A 8 -6.43 7.60 27.77
N GLU A 9 -5.78 7.25 26.67
CA GLU A 9 -4.42 6.66 26.63
C GLU A 9 -3.32 7.71 26.87
N LEU A 10 -3.63 9.00 26.75
CA LEU A 10 -2.69 10.11 26.94
C LEU A 10 -2.84 10.76 28.31
N LEU A 11 -4.08 10.89 28.80
CA LEU A 11 -4.39 11.60 30.04
C LEU A 11 -4.48 10.62 31.23
N VAL A 12 -3.40 9.88 31.43
CA VAL A 12 -3.26 8.93 32.56
C VAL A 12 -2.73 9.63 33.82
N PRO A 13 -2.97 9.10 35.02
CA PRO A 13 -2.39 9.65 36.25
C PRO A 13 -0.87 9.73 36.17
N GLY A 14 -0.31 10.91 36.43
CA GLY A 14 1.13 11.15 36.34
C GLY A 14 1.65 11.58 34.97
N ALA A 15 0.78 11.73 33.97
CA ALA A 15 1.19 12.25 32.66
C ALA A 15 1.73 13.69 32.79
N GLU A 16 2.85 13.96 32.13
CA GLU A 16 3.41 15.30 32.00
C GLU A 16 2.61 16.08 30.96
N VAL A 17 2.05 17.21 31.36
CA VAL A 17 1.19 18.04 30.50
C VAL A 17 1.68 19.48 30.47
N TYR A 18 1.53 20.12 29.31
CA TYR A 18 1.82 21.52 29.09
C TYR A 18 0.50 22.27 28.95
N VAL A 19 0.35 23.33 29.72
CA VAL A 19 -0.86 24.12 29.82
C VAL A 19 -0.60 25.60 29.62
N GLN A 20 -1.50 26.27 28.92
CA GLN A 20 -1.48 27.72 28.74
C GLN A 20 -2.54 28.37 29.56
N LYS A 21 -2.23 29.51 30.22
CA LYS A 21 -3.24 30.28 30.91
C LYS A 21 -4.26 30.87 29.95
N SER A 22 -5.53 30.63 30.19
CA SER A 22 -6.59 31.14 29.33
C SER A 22 -6.87 32.62 29.66
N GLU A 23 -6.97 33.45 28.62
CA GLU A 23 -7.34 34.87 28.75
C GLU A 23 -8.86 35.10 28.74
N SER A 24 -9.65 34.03 28.46
CA SER A 24 -11.12 34.16 28.35
C SER A 24 -11.81 34.23 29.70
N ALA A 25 -12.54 35.28 29.96
CA ALA A 25 -13.38 35.42 31.15
C ALA A 25 -14.58 34.45 31.12
N GLY A 26 -14.95 33.92 32.32
CA GLY A 26 -16.15 33.09 32.47
C GLY A 26 -16.01 31.59 32.26
N ARG A 27 -14.78 31.08 32.08
CA ARG A 27 -14.51 29.63 31.95
C ARG A 27 -14.43 28.92 33.31
N LYS A 28 -14.83 27.64 33.34
CA LYS A 28 -14.72 26.78 34.54
C LYS A 28 -13.25 26.47 34.92
N THR A 29 -12.32 26.53 33.97
CA THR A 29 -10.89 26.29 34.19
C THR A 29 -10.08 27.45 33.63
N GLY A 30 -9.07 27.92 34.40
CA GLY A 30 -8.20 29.03 34.02
C GLY A 30 -7.05 28.62 33.07
N TRP A 31 -7.02 27.35 32.61
CA TRP A 31 -5.94 26.80 31.83
C TRP A 31 -6.46 25.99 30.63
N ASP A 32 -5.79 26.09 29.51
CA ASP A 32 -5.98 25.24 28.33
C ASP A 32 -4.85 24.22 28.25
N LEU A 33 -5.20 22.94 28.05
CA LEU A 33 -4.25 21.88 27.77
C LEU A 33 -3.76 22.03 26.32
N ILE A 34 -2.46 22.17 26.15
CA ILE A 34 -1.81 22.35 24.84
C ILE A 34 -1.16 21.06 24.36
N SER A 35 -0.35 20.42 25.18
CA SER A 35 0.32 19.18 24.81
C SER A 35 0.51 18.23 25.99
N VAL A 36 0.76 16.97 25.67
CA VAL A 36 1.04 15.90 26.62
C VAL A 36 2.26 15.11 26.15
N ARG A 37 3.08 14.71 27.10
CA ARG A 37 4.23 13.82 26.81
C ARG A 37 3.82 12.36 27.00
N LYS A 38 4.03 11.57 25.95
CA LYS A 38 3.88 10.12 25.97
C LYS A 38 5.24 9.49 25.61
N ALA A 39 5.93 8.93 26.60
CA ALA A 39 7.30 8.46 26.47
C ALA A 39 8.23 9.56 25.92
N ASP A 40 8.86 9.36 24.79
CA ASP A 40 9.76 10.31 24.13
C ASP A 40 9.03 11.32 23.22
N ARG A 41 7.71 11.15 23.00
CA ARG A 41 6.92 11.99 22.09
C ARG A 41 6.17 13.09 22.81
N LEU A 42 6.20 14.29 22.26
CA LEU A 42 5.31 15.38 22.63
C LEU A 42 4.15 15.45 21.66
N ILE A 43 2.93 15.37 22.18
CA ILE A 43 1.69 15.30 21.41
C ILE A 43 0.89 16.57 21.65
N ASN A 44 0.63 17.33 20.59
CA ASN A 44 -0.25 18.51 20.70
C ASN A 44 -1.71 18.06 20.85
N MET A 45 -2.41 18.68 21.78
CA MET A 45 -3.78 18.32 22.16
C MET A 45 -4.83 19.34 21.68
N ASP A 46 -4.43 20.41 20.99
CA ASP A 46 -5.35 21.42 20.49
C ASP A 46 -5.88 21.02 19.09
N SER A 47 -7.11 20.52 19.02
CA SER A 47 -7.75 20.15 17.77
C SER A 47 -8.14 21.35 16.88
N GLN A 48 -8.13 22.58 17.43
CA GLN A 48 -8.45 23.79 16.66
C GLN A 48 -7.25 24.34 15.91
N VAL A 49 -6.03 23.97 16.33
CA VAL A 49 -4.81 24.45 15.68
C VAL A 49 -4.56 23.78 14.34
N THR A 50 -5.10 22.58 14.10
CA THR A 50 -4.83 21.78 12.91
C THR A 50 -5.22 22.48 11.61
N ASN A 51 -6.40 23.10 11.55
CA ASN A 51 -6.85 23.83 10.36
C ASN A 51 -5.94 25.02 10.06
N LYS A 52 -5.54 25.75 11.11
CA LYS A 52 -4.65 26.90 10.99
C LYS A 52 -3.26 26.50 10.49
N VAL A 53 -2.69 25.43 11.02
CA VAL A 53 -1.37 24.92 10.62
C VAL A 53 -1.36 24.48 9.16
N VAL A 54 -2.42 23.83 8.68
CA VAL A 54 -2.55 23.45 7.26
C VAL A 54 -2.70 24.70 6.38
N GLN A 55 -3.52 25.67 6.81
CA GLN A 55 -3.70 26.94 6.10
C GLN A 55 -2.35 27.69 5.95
N GLU A 56 -1.63 27.88 7.06
CA GLU A 56 -0.30 28.54 7.05
C GLU A 56 0.70 27.80 6.16
N TRP A 57 0.65 26.47 6.15
CA TRP A 57 1.52 25.62 5.33
C TRP A 57 1.24 25.80 3.83
N ILE A 58 -0.05 25.93 3.44
CA ILE A 58 -0.47 26.20 2.06
C ILE A 58 -0.06 27.64 1.65
N GLU A 59 -0.35 28.63 2.50
CA GLU A 59 -0.03 30.03 2.25
C GLU A 59 1.48 30.30 2.12
N ALA A 60 2.29 29.48 2.81
CA ALA A 60 3.75 29.46 2.67
C ALA A 60 4.25 28.81 1.36
N GLY A 61 3.35 28.36 0.47
CA GLY A 61 3.69 27.75 -0.82
C GLY A 61 4.35 26.37 -0.70
N ARG A 62 4.10 25.65 0.40
CA ARG A 62 4.75 24.36 0.68
C ARG A 62 3.96 23.15 0.16
N TRP A 63 2.77 23.37 -0.37
CA TRP A 63 1.94 22.29 -0.92
C TRP A 63 1.58 22.56 -2.39
N PHE A 64 0.77 23.58 -2.64
CA PHE A 64 0.35 23.94 -4.00
C PHE A 64 1.23 25.02 -4.59
N LYS A 65 1.40 24.99 -5.92
CA LYS A 65 2.04 26.07 -6.67
C LYS A 65 1.03 27.13 -7.07
N ASP A 66 1.48 28.37 -7.20
CA ASP A 66 0.65 29.50 -7.66
C ASP A 66 -0.71 29.59 -6.95
N VAL A 67 -0.69 29.53 -5.61
CA VAL A 67 -1.87 29.68 -4.78
C VAL A 67 -2.44 31.08 -4.93
N LYS A 68 -3.68 31.16 -5.40
CA LYS A 68 -4.40 32.44 -5.61
C LYS A 68 -5.29 32.80 -4.43
N ILE A 69 -5.97 31.81 -3.87
CA ILE A 69 -6.95 31.98 -2.81
C ILE A 69 -6.85 30.81 -1.81
N VAL A 70 -6.86 31.15 -0.52
CA VAL A 70 -7.10 30.19 0.57
C VAL A 70 -8.24 30.76 1.43
N ARG A 71 -9.33 30.01 1.56
CA ARG A 71 -10.49 30.43 2.38
C ARG A 71 -10.82 29.34 3.40
N PRO A 72 -10.81 29.65 4.69
CA PRO A 72 -11.29 28.72 5.71
C PRO A 72 -12.82 28.65 5.72
N GLU A 73 -13.33 27.52 6.18
CA GLU A 73 -14.74 27.30 6.50
C GLU A 73 -15.74 27.60 5.36
N VAL A 74 -15.48 27.02 4.17
CA VAL A 74 -16.32 27.24 2.98
C VAL A 74 -17.45 26.21 2.91
N THR A 75 -18.68 26.71 2.78
CA THR A 75 -19.86 25.86 2.61
C THR A 75 -19.93 25.28 1.21
N TYR A 76 -20.07 23.96 1.12
CA TYR A 76 -20.37 23.21 -0.08
C TYR A 76 -21.59 22.31 0.22
N LYS A 77 -22.66 22.46 -0.55
CA LYS A 77 -23.94 21.76 -0.31
C LYS A 77 -24.41 21.84 1.16
N ASN A 78 -24.38 20.72 1.85
CA ASN A 78 -24.85 20.57 3.22
C ASN A 78 -23.71 20.47 4.25
N SER A 79 -22.45 20.62 3.82
CA SER A 79 -21.29 20.63 4.70
C SER A 79 -20.51 21.92 4.59
N ARG A 80 -19.67 22.14 5.59
CA ARG A 80 -18.72 23.24 5.62
C ARG A 80 -17.34 22.60 5.75
N PHE A 81 -16.56 22.65 4.65
CA PHE A 81 -15.20 22.15 4.61
C PHE A 81 -14.24 23.11 5.29
N ASP A 82 -13.18 22.57 5.86
CA ASP A 82 -12.22 23.32 6.64
C ASP A 82 -11.45 24.34 5.81
N LEU A 83 -11.07 23.99 4.57
CA LEU A 83 -10.37 24.90 3.65
C LEU A 83 -10.87 24.73 2.22
N TYR A 84 -10.89 25.86 1.49
CA TYR A 84 -11.04 25.93 0.05
C TYR A 84 -9.83 26.64 -0.55
N VAL A 85 -9.26 26.08 -1.63
CA VAL A 85 -8.04 26.60 -2.26
C VAL A 85 -8.26 26.75 -3.75
N GLU A 86 -7.82 27.89 -4.31
CA GLU A 86 -7.64 28.08 -5.75
C GLU A 86 -6.15 28.25 -6.06
N TYR A 87 -5.63 27.40 -6.94
CA TYR A 87 -4.23 27.40 -7.34
C TYR A 87 -4.11 26.97 -8.80
N GLU A 88 -3.16 27.51 -9.51
CA GLU A 88 -3.09 27.37 -10.96
C GLU A 88 -4.47 27.62 -11.61
N GLU A 89 -5.04 26.65 -12.32
CA GLU A 89 -6.41 26.69 -12.89
C GLU A 89 -7.37 25.71 -12.16
N LYS A 90 -7.01 25.30 -10.95
CA LYS A 90 -7.71 24.27 -10.17
C LYS A 90 -8.37 24.83 -8.92
N LYS A 91 -9.39 24.13 -8.44
CA LYS A 91 -10.12 24.43 -7.22
C LYS A 91 -10.18 23.18 -6.35
N ALA A 92 -9.88 23.33 -5.08
CA ALA A 92 -9.80 22.21 -4.15
C ALA A 92 -10.59 22.44 -2.88
N PHE A 93 -11.24 21.39 -2.38
CA PHE A 93 -11.78 21.32 -1.02
C PHE A 93 -10.90 20.45 -0.15
N ILE A 94 -10.64 20.88 1.08
CA ILE A 94 -9.81 20.16 2.03
C ILE A 94 -10.55 20.03 3.35
N GLU A 95 -10.71 18.79 3.79
CA GLU A 95 -11.18 18.46 5.14
C GLU A 95 -9.98 18.08 6.00
N VAL A 96 -9.78 18.75 7.12
CA VAL A 96 -8.64 18.56 8.03
C VAL A 96 -9.05 17.75 9.24
N LYS A 97 -8.26 16.76 9.61
CA LYS A 97 -8.48 15.92 10.79
C LYS A 97 -7.24 15.86 11.66
N GLY A 98 -7.34 16.29 12.91
CA GLY A 98 -6.28 16.11 13.90
C GLY A 98 -6.20 14.66 14.37
N VAL A 99 -4.99 14.12 14.47
CA VAL A 99 -4.73 12.73 14.89
C VAL A 99 -3.78 12.73 16.07
N THR A 100 -4.28 12.23 17.22
CA THR A 100 -3.53 12.11 18.47
C THR A 100 -3.47 10.69 19.00
N LEU A 101 -4.33 9.77 18.50
CA LEU A 101 -4.31 8.36 18.89
C LEU A 101 -3.12 7.65 18.25
N GLU A 102 -2.20 7.19 19.09
CA GLU A 102 -1.00 6.46 18.67
C GLU A 102 -0.83 5.19 19.51
N GLU A 103 -0.58 4.06 18.83
CA GLU A 103 -0.24 2.77 19.43
C GLU A 103 0.95 2.17 18.67
N GLU A 104 2.10 1.99 19.35
CA GLU A 104 3.31 1.37 18.80
C GLU A 104 3.83 2.03 17.50
N GLY A 105 3.73 3.35 17.41
CA GLY A 105 4.11 4.13 16.23
C GLY A 105 3.04 4.20 15.15
N VAL A 106 1.93 3.49 15.28
CA VAL A 106 0.80 3.54 14.35
C VAL A 106 -0.22 4.56 14.82
N VAL A 107 -0.54 5.53 13.95
CA VAL A 107 -1.56 6.54 14.27
C VAL A 107 -2.88 6.22 13.62
N LYS A 108 -3.97 6.46 14.35
CA LYS A 108 -5.32 6.03 13.96
C LYS A 108 -6.35 7.16 14.10
N PHE A 109 -7.31 7.17 13.20
CA PHE A 109 -8.47 8.05 13.25
C PHE A 109 -9.73 7.29 12.78
N PRO A 110 -10.92 7.53 13.39
CA PRO A 110 -11.16 8.36 14.57
C PRO A 110 -10.88 7.63 15.89
N ASP A 111 -10.70 8.35 16.99
CA ASP A 111 -10.63 7.79 18.33
C ASP A 111 -12.02 7.62 19.00
N ALA A 112 -13.05 8.23 18.42
CA ALA A 112 -14.47 8.04 18.74
C ALA A 112 -15.30 8.02 17.45
N PRO A 113 -16.44 7.31 17.38
CA PRO A 113 -17.31 7.30 16.20
C PRO A 113 -17.70 8.72 15.75
N SER A 114 -17.66 8.97 14.43
CA SER A 114 -17.92 10.30 13.86
C SER A 114 -18.72 10.21 12.56
N GLU A 115 -20.06 10.26 12.68
CA GLU A 115 -20.98 10.30 11.54
C GLU A 115 -20.73 11.54 10.65
N ARG A 116 -20.33 12.66 11.29
CA ARG A 116 -19.97 13.86 10.55
C ARG A 116 -18.79 13.63 9.62
N ALA A 117 -17.79 12.86 10.05
CA ALA A 117 -16.63 12.56 9.21
C ALA A 117 -17.03 11.71 8.00
N VAL A 118 -17.91 10.73 8.18
CA VAL A 118 -18.46 9.91 7.07
C VAL A 118 -19.22 10.80 6.07
N LYS A 119 -20.06 11.70 6.56
CA LYS A 119 -20.80 12.64 5.71
C LYS A 119 -19.86 13.51 4.87
N HIS A 120 -18.82 14.07 5.49
CA HIS A 120 -17.85 14.93 4.80
C HIS A 120 -17.11 14.17 3.71
N LEU A 121 -16.74 12.88 3.92
CA LEU A 121 -16.12 12.05 2.90
C LEU A 121 -17.02 11.89 1.68
N LYS A 122 -18.29 11.54 1.87
CA LYS A 122 -19.27 11.38 0.78
C LYS A 122 -19.47 12.68 -0.01
N GLU A 123 -19.49 13.83 0.65
CA GLU A 123 -19.58 15.11 -0.06
C GLU A 123 -18.26 15.52 -0.77
N LEU A 124 -17.09 15.05 -0.30
CA LEU A 124 -15.83 15.19 -1.05
C LEU A 124 -15.83 14.34 -2.32
N GLU A 125 -16.38 13.12 -2.29
CA GLU A 125 -16.58 12.30 -3.50
C GLU A 125 -17.46 13.01 -4.53
N GLU A 126 -18.56 13.62 -4.08
CA GLU A 126 -19.43 14.42 -4.94
C GLU A 126 -18.68 15.63 -5.54
N ALA A 127 -17.81 16.28 -4.77
CA ALA A 127 -17.00 17.40 -5.25
C ALA A 127 -16.02 16.95 -6.36
N VAL A 128 -15.41 15.77 -6.22
CA VAL A 128 -14.56 15.17 -7.28
C VAL A 128 -15.37 14.96 -8.57
N GLN A 129 -16.58 14.42 -8.46
CA GLN A 129 -17.46 14.21 -9.62
C GLN A 129 -17.87 15.52 -10.32
N GLU A 130 -17.91 16.62 -9.58
CA GLU A 130 -18.18 17.97 -10.12
C GLU A 130 -16.92 18.69 -10.65
N GLY A 131 -15.75 18.02 -10.62
CA GLY A 131 -14.50 18.52 -11.19
C GLY A 131 -13.64 19.34 -10.23
N TYR A 132 -13.92 19.32 -8.94
CA TYR A 132 -13.02 19.83 -7.92
C TYR A 132 -11.96 18.81 -7.56
N GLU A 133 -10.80 19.25 -7.12
CA GLU A 133 -9.91 18.38 -6.36
C GLU A 133 -10.40 18.31 -4.90
N ALA A 134 -10.29 17.14 -4.29
CA ALA A 134 -10.76 16.93 -2.93
C ALA A 134 -9.70 16.19 -2.10
N TYR A 135 -9.52 16.67 -0.86
CA TYR A 135 -8.47 16.17 0.02
C TYR A 135 -9.04 15.91 1.42
N VAL A 136 -8.62 14.79 2.03
CA VAL A 136 -8.68 14.59 3.47
C VAL A 136 -7.27 14.66 4.00
N PHE A 137 -7.00 15.65 4.85
CA PHE A 137 -5.69 15.89 5.41
C PHE A 137 -5.63 15.53 6.88
N PHE A 138 -4.91 14.47 7.20
CA PHE A 138 -4.66 14.05 8.58
C PHE A 138 -3.41 14.74 9.12
N VAL A 139 -3.62 15.65 10.06
CA VAL A 139 -2.55 16.31 10.83
C VAL A 139 -2.20 15.42 12.01
N VAL A 140 -1.11 14.69 11.90
CA VAL A 140 -0.60 13.87 13.00
C VAL A 140 0.13 14.77 13.98
N GLN A 141 -0.52 15.03 15.11
CA GLN A 141 -0.11 16.06 16.09
C GLN A 141 1.09 15.62 16.96
N MET A 142 2.01 14.85 16.37
CA MET A 142 3.25 14.36 16.96
C MET A 142 4.27 14.04 15.87
N LYS A 143 5.53 13.74 16.24
CA LYS A 143 6.61 13.39 15.32
C LYS A 143 6.98 11.91 15.40
N GLY A 144 7.52 11.37 14.28
CA GLY A 144 8.20 10.08 14.26
C GLY A 144 7.27 8.87 14.37
N VAL A 145 6.16 8.89 13.62
CA VAL A 145 5.23 7.76 13.52
C VAL A 145 5.56 6.88 12.30
N ARG A 146 5.10 5.64 12.31
CA ARG A 146 5.36 4.67 11.24
C ARG A 146 4.41 4.85 10.07
N TYR A 147 3.10 4.85 10.34
CA TYR A 147 2.05 5.07 9.34
C TYR A 147 0.73 5.46 9.99
N PHE A 148 -0.18 5.98 9.15
CA PHE A 148 -1.58 6.25 9.50
C PHE A 148 -2.49 5.14 8.96
N THR A 149 -3.49 4.74 9.75
CA THR A 149 -4.56 3.84 9.29
C THR A 149 -5.91 4.24 9.88
N PRO A 150 -7.03 4.08 9.14
CA PRO A 150 -8.35 4.30 9.71
C PRO A 150 -8.66 3.31 10.84
N ASN A 151 -9.23 3.80 11.92
CA ASN A 151 -9.55 2.99 13.10
C ASN A 151 -10.83 2.17 12.90
N ARG A 152 -10.72 1.08 12.16
CA ARG A 152 -11.84 0.15 11.86
C ARG A 152 -12.49 -0.41 13.13
N ARG A 153 -11.71 -0.56 14.21
CA ARG A 153 -12.23 -1.05 15.49
C ARG A 153 -13.18 -0.05 16.14
N THR A 154 -12.90 1.23 16.00
CA THR A 154 -13.73 2.30 16.57
C THR A 154 -14.89 2.67 15.65
N HIS A 155 -14.65 2.76 14.33
CA HIS A 155 -15.67 3.16 13.36
C HIS A 155 -15.41 2.53 12.00
N LYS A 156 -15.96 1.32 11.80
CA LYS A 156 -15.77 0.55 10.57
C LYS A 156 -16.29 1.29 9.34
N GLU A 157 -17.48 1.93 9.42
CA GLU A 157 -18.06 2.67 8.29
C GLU A 157 -17.15 3.80 7.82
N PHE A 158 -16.53 4.55 8.76
CA PHE A 158 -15.57 5.59 8.39
C PHE A 158 -14.41 5.03 7.57
N ALA A 159 -13.87 3.87 8.00
CA ALA A 159 -12.74 3.25 7.32
C ALA A 159 -13.11 2.73 5.92
N ASP A 160 -14.33 2.18 5.77
CA ASP A 160 -14.82 1.70 4.49
C ASP A 160 -15.06 2.88 3.53
N VAL A 161 -15.75 3.93 3.98
CA VAL A 161 -16.01 5.14 3.17
C VAL A 161 -14.73 5.91 2.83
N LEU A 162 -13.72 5.94 3.72
CA LEU A 162 -12.44 6.57 3.42
C LEU A 162 -11.70 5.83 2.29
N ALA A 163 -11.76 4.50 2.26
CA ALA A 163 -11.18 3.71 1.20
C ALA A 163 -11.94 3.91 -0.13
N GLU A 164 -13.28 3.92 -0.11
CA GLU A 164 -14.13 4.21 -1.28
C GLU A 164 -13.85 5.62 -1.83
N ALA A 165 -13.73 6.62 -0.95
CA ALA A 165 -13.41 7.99 -1.34
C ALA A 165 -12.04 8.08 -2.04
N ALA A 166 -11.05 7.36 -1.55
CA ALA A 166 -9.73 7.30 -2.20
C ALA A 166 -9.81 6.68 -3.60
N GLU A 167 -10.60 5.63 -3.79
CA GLU A 167 -10.84 4.99 -5.10
C GLU A 167 -11.57 5.93 -6.08
N THR A 168 -12.43 6.81 -5.59
CA THR A 168 -13.15 7.80 -6.42
C THR A 168 -12.32 9.04 -6.75
N GLY A 169 -11.12 9.17 -6.17
CA GLY A 169 -10.19 10.26 -6.48
C GLY A 169 -10.02 11.31 -5.38
N VAL A 170 -10.62 11.12 -4.21
CA VAL A 170 -10.31 11.94 -3.03
C VAL A 170 -8.90 11.60 -2.56
N GLN A 171 -8.03 12.59 -2.48
CA GLN A 171 -6.66 12.37 -2.04
C GLN A 171 -6.59 12.34 -0.51
N VAL A 172 -6.05 11.24 0.02
CA VAL A 172 -5.88 11.01 1.46
C VAL A 172 -4.43 11.25 1.83
N ILE A 173 -4.17 12.28 2.62
CA ILE A 173 -2.82 12.72 2.99
C ILE A 173 -2.68 12.68 4.51
N ALA A 174 -1.57 12.18 5.00
CA ALA A 174 -1.20 12.29 6.40
C ALA A 174 0.21 12.89 6.51
N LYS A 175 0.37 13.87 7.40
CA LYS A 175 1.68 14.45 7.72
C LYS A 175 1.86 14.56 9.21
N ASP A 176 3.06 14.23 9.68
CA ASP A 176 3.43 14.43 11.07
C ASP A 176 3.81 15.89 11.35
N CYS A 177 4.02 16.21 12.61
CA CYS A 177 4.30 17.57 13.03
C CYS A 177 5.52 17.64 13.94
N PHE A 178 6.34 18.66 13.74
CA PHE A 178 7.22 19.12 14.79
C PHE A 178 6.37 19.78 15.88
N VAL A 179 6.45 19.27 17.09
CA VAL A 179 5.71 19.76 18.25
C VAL A 179 6.70 20.18 19.32
N THR A 180 6.54 21.41 19.80
CA THR A 180 7.24 21.91 20.99
C THR A 180 6.23 22.22 22.10
N GLU A 181 6.68 22.75 23.21
CA GLU A 181 5.81 23.10 24.34
C GLU A 181 4.78 24.18 23.97
N ASP A 182 5.09 25.02 22.97
CA ASP A 182 4.33 26.22 22.59
C ASP A 182 4.03 26.32 21.07
N SER A 183 4.48 25.37 20.27
CA SER A 183 4.30 25.42 18.82
C SER A 183 4.03 24.05 18.18
N ILE A 184 3.46 24.09 16.97
CA ILE A 184 3.23 22.94 16.10
C ILE A 184 3.42 23.39 14.66
N ALA A 185 4.11 22.58 13.84
CA ALA A 185 4.31 22.84 12.42
C ALA A 185 4.28 21.53 11.63
N ILE A 186 3.68 21.55 10.41
CA ILE A 186 3.68 20.41 9.48
C ILE A 186 5.12 20.03 9.14
N ALA A 187 5.42 18.74 9.14
CA ALA A 187 6.74 18.18 8.86
C ALA A 187 6.68 17.14 7.74
N ASP A 188 6.98 15.88 8.04
CA ASP A 188 7.18 14.83 7.04
C ASP A 188 5.89 14.13 6.66
N GLU A 189 5.91 13.50 5.49
CA GLU A 189 4.83 12.65 5.04
C GLU A 189 4.77 11.36 5.87
N VAL A 190 3.55 10.95 6.20
CA VAL A 190 3.26 9.71 6.92
C VAL A 190 2.57 8.77 5.93
N PRO A 191 3.09 7.55 5.73
CA PRO A 191 2.42 6.56 4.87
C PRO A 191 0.96 6.35 5.28
N VAL A 192 0.05 6.32 4.31
CA VAL A 192 -1.38 6.10 4.54
C VAL A 192 -1.75 4.67 4.15
N VAL A 193 -2.17 3.88 5.13
CA VAL A 193 -2.55 2.48 4.95
C VAL A 193 -4.06 2.35 5.11
N LEU A 194 -4.80 2.39 4.00
CA LEU A 194 -6.26 2.25 3.98
C LEU A 194 -6.71 0.79 3.99
N THR A 195 -5.82 -0.13 3.62
CA THR A 195 -6.04 -1.58 3.61
C THR A 195 -5.77 -2.21 4.99
N ASN A 196 -5.67 -3.54 5.04
CA ASN A 196 -5.36 -4.25 6.27
C ASN A 196 -3.90 -4.00 6.70
N PRO A 197 -3.65 -3.45 7.90
CA PRO A 197 -2.30 -3.17 8.40
C PRO A 197 -1.39 -4.39 8.45
N GLN A 198 -1.93 -5.58 8.77
CA GLN A 198 -1.14 -6.81 8.80
C GLN A 198 -0.58 -7.16 7.42
N LEU A 199 -1.33 -6.86 6.35
CA LEU A 199 -0.84 -7.06 4.99
C LEU A 199 0.27 -6.04 4.63
N TYR A 200 0.18 -4.83 5.14
CA TYR A 200 1.19 -3.79 4.95
C TYR A 200 2.51 -4.12 5.67
N GLU A 201 2.43 -4.69 6.88
CA GLU A 201 3.61 -5.04 7.69
C GLU A 201 4.25 -6.39 7.31
N ALA A 202 3.46 -7.32 6.75
CA ALA A 202 3.91 -8.67 6.45
C ALA A 202 5.13 -8.76 5.52
N PRO A 203 5.28 -7.95 4.45
CA PRO A 203 6.41 -8.06 3.53
C PRO A 203 7.77 -7.85 4.19
N GLU A 204 7.93 -6.85 5.07
CA GLU A 204 9.18 -6.60 5.78
C GLU A 204 9.63 -7.83 6.58
N LEU A 205 8.73 -8.39 7.38
CA LEU A 205 8.98 -9.58 8.19
C LEU A 205 9.24 -10.82 7.33
N LEU A 206 8.54 -10.97 6.20
CA LEU A 206 8.69 -12.09 5.29
C LEU A 206 10.02 -12.04 4.55
N VAL A 207 10.45 -10.87 4.08
CA VAL A 207 11.72 -10.69 3.39
C VAL A 207 12.89 -10.99 4.32
N GLU A 208 12.86 -10.48 5.56
CA GLU A 208 13.87 -10.78 6.58
C GLU A 208 13.96 -12.29 6.84
N TRP A 209 12.84 -12.93 7.15
CA TRP A 209 12.76 -14.37 7.36
C TRP A 209 13.24 -15.17 6.13
N TYR A 210 12.84 -14.75 4.93
CA TYR A 210 13.20 -15.44 3.70
C TYR A 210 14.70 -15.39 3.44
N ARG A 211 15.35 -14.24 3.62
CA ARG A 211 16.80 -14.08 3.43
C ARG A 211 17.60 -15.03 4.31
N GLU A 212 17.14 -15.27 5.53
CA GLU A 212 17.77 -16.22 6.46
C GLU A 212 17.44 -17.69 6.18
N ARG A 213 16.22 -17.98 5.70
CA ARG A 213 15.65 -19.34 5.68
C ARG A 213 15.36 -19.88 4.30
N LYS A 214 15.64 -19.13 3.23
CA LYS A 214 15.36 -19.58 1.86
C LYS A 214 16.09 -20.89 1.55
N ARG A 215 15.34 -21.83 0.95
CA ARG A 215 15.90 -23.11 0.52
C ARG A 215 16.90 -22.90 -0.61
N ASP A 216 17.98 -23.67 -0.60
CA ASP A 216 18.90 -23.74 -1.71
C ASP A 216 18.30 -24.59 -2.84
N LEU A 217 17.98 -23.93 -3.96
CA LEU A 217 17.29 -24.53 -5.10
C LEU A 217 18.02 -24.18 -6.41
N PRO A 218 18.17 -25.14 -7.38
CA PRO A 218 18.95 -24.93 -8.60
C PRO A 218 18.52 -23.72 -9.43
N TRP A 219 17.23 -23.38 -9.45
CA TRP A 219 16.70 -22.22 -10.18
C TRP A 219 16.88 -20.88 -9.48
N ARG A 220 17.34 -20.87 -8.24
CA ARG A 220 17.71 -19.66 -7.48
C ARG A 220 19.17 -19.26 -7.68
N HIS A 221 19.95 -20.09 -8.39
CA HIS A 221 21.32 -19.77 -8.79
C HIS A 221 21.31 -19.16 -10.19
N HIS A 222 22.07 -18.06 -10.38
CA HIS A 222 22.15 -17.36 -11.66
C HIS A 222 20.76 -16.99 -12.25
N VAL A 223 19.95 -16.33 -11.45
CA VAL A 223 18.56 -15.99 -11.79
C VAL A 223 18.50 -15.16 -13.07
N ASN A 224 17.67 -15.60 -14.02
CA ASN A 224 17.26 -14.85 -15.20
C ASN A 224 15.86 -15.29 -15.64
N ALA A 225 15.22 -14.54 -16.51
CA ALA A 225 13.83 -14.76 -16.91
C ALA A 225 13.59 -16.18 -17.48
N TYR A 226 14.51 -16.71 -18.29
CA TYR A 226 14.40 -18.05 -18.86
C TYR A 226 14.42 -19.14 -17.77
N ARG A 227 15.35 -19.06 -16.83
CA ARG A 227 15.48 -20.04 -15.73
C ARG A 227 14.27 -19.98 -14.79
N VAL A 228 13.82 -18.77 -14.45
CA VAL A 228 12.59 -18.59 -13.67
C VAL A 228 11.41 -19.20 -14.40
N TRP A 229 11.21 -18.86 -15.66
CA TRP A 229 10.12 -19.39 -16.46
C TRP A 229 10.11 -20.93 -16.52
N VAL A 230 11.25 -21.55 -16.85
CA VAL A 230 11.37 -23.02 -16.90
C VAL A 230 11.02 -23.65 -15.56
N SER A 231 11.56 -23.13 -14.45
CA SER A 231 11.25 -23.64 -13.11
C SER A 231 9.77 -23.50 -12.74
N GLU A 232 9.19 -22.33 -13.01
CA GLU A 232 7.78 -22.08 -12.68
C GLU A 232 6.83 -23.01 -13.45
N ILE A 233 7.09 -23.27 -14.72
CA ILE A 233 6.30 -24.22 -15.49
C ILE A 233 6.50 -25.67 -15.02
N MET A 234 7.71 -26.07 -14.64
CA MET A 234 7.98 -27.41 -14.11
C MET A 234 7.32 -27.64 -12.74
N LEU A 235 7.28 -26.59 -11.89
CA LEU A 235 6.69 -26.64 -10.54
C LEU A 235 5.16 -26.70 -10.55
N GLN A 236 4.52 -26.39 -11.70
CA GLN A 236 3.06 -26.53 -11.79
C GLN A 236 2.64 -27.99 -11.52
N GLN A 237 1.94 -28.21 -10.41
CA GLN A 237 1.43 -29.52 -9.96
C GLN A 237 2.54 -30.59 -9.73
N THR A 238 3.81 -30.18 -9.59
CA THR A 238 4.94 -31.07 -9.34
C THR A 238 5.69 -30.65 -8.08
N ARG A 239 6.07 -31.61 -7.24
CA ARG A 239 6.82 -31.34 -6.01
C ARG A 239 8.24 -30.86 -6.32
N VAL A 240 8.74 -29.91 -5.52
CA VAL A 240 10.08 -29.29 -5.65
C VAL A 240 11.18 -30.33 -5.81
N GLU A 241 11.24 -31.36 -4.95
CA GLU A 241 12.29 -32.38 -4.99
C GLU A 241 12.27 -33.22 -6.28
N ALA A 242 11.07 -33.42 -6.84
CA ALA A 242 10.96 -34.14 -8.12
C ALA A 242 11.43 -33.27 -9.30
N VAL A 243 11.24 -31.94 -9.23
CA VAL A 243 11.62 -31.01 -10.32
C VAL A 243 13.14 -30.83 -10.43
N LYS A 244 13.88 -30.85 -9.32
CA LYS A 244 15.33 -30.57 -9.31
C LYS A 244 16.13 -31.30 -10.44
N PRO A 245 16.09 -32.65 -10.56
CA PRO A 245 16.86 -33.35 -11.58
C PRO A 245 16.36 -33.07 -13.01
N PHE A 246 15.07 -32.77 -13.18
CA PHE A 246 14.53 -32.40 -14.48
C PHE A 246 15.00 -31.00 -14.90
N PHE A 247 14.99 -30.05 -13.98
CA PHE A 247 15.46 -28.70 -14.24
C PHE A 247 16.95 -28.69 -14.62
N GLU A 248 17.81 -29.37 -13.88
CA GLU A 248 19.23 -29.43 -14.15
C GLU A 248 19.49 -30.04 -15.52
N ARG A 249 18.87 -31.19 -15.85
CA ARG A 249 18.98 -31.82 -17.15
C ARG A 249 18.47 -30.93 -18.29
N PHE A 250 17.32 -30.29 -18.10
CA PHE A 250 16.73 -29.42 -19.11
C PHE A 250 17.61 -28.20 -19.38
N MET A 251 18.15 -27.57 -18.34
CA MET A 251 19.04 -26.41 -18.46
C MET A 251 20.41 -26.77 -19.05
N THR A 252 20.85 -28.02 -18.91
CA THR A 252 22.09 -28.52 -19.56
C THR A 252 21.89 -28.73 -21.06
N GLU A 253 20.72 -29.27 -21.44
CA GLU A 253 20.44 -29.64 -22.83
C GLU A 253 19.86 -28.48 -23.67
N LEU A 254 19.19 -27.53 -23.01
CA LEU A 254 18.52 -26.37 -23.60
C LEU A 254 18.80 -25.13 -22.74
N PRO A 255 20.06 -24.63 -22.74
CA PRO A 255 20.46 -23.54 -21.82
C PRO A 255 19.88 -22.16 -22.14
N THR A 256 19.39 -21.95 -23.36
CA THR A 256 18.88 -20.67 -23.83
C THR A 256 17.47 -20.76 -24.42
N VAL A 257 16.80 -19.61 -24.57
CA VAL A 257 15.51 -19.53 -25.27
C VAL A 257 15.61 -20.06 -26.68
N LYS A 258 16.70 -19.77 -27.38
CA LYS A 258 16.96 -20.23 -28.76
C LYS A 258 17.05 -21.76 -28.83
N ASP A 259 17.79 -22.39 -27.91
CA ASP A 259 17.90 -23.85 -27.87
C ASP A 259 16.53 -24.51 -27.69
N LEU A 260 15.67 -23.92 -26.86
CA LEU A 260 14.29 -24.39 -26.66
C LEU A 260 13.43 -24.18 -27.92
N ALA A 261 13.54 -23.02 -28.58
CA ALA A 261 12.78 -22.68 -29.78
C ALA A 261 13.12 -23.66 -30.94
N GLU A 262 14.39 -24.01 -31.11
CA GLU A 262 14.92 -24.86 -32.19
C GLU A 262 14.91 -26.36 -31.86
N ALA A 263 14.59 -26.75 -30.61
CA ALA A 263 14.63 -28.15 -30.18
C ALA A 263 13.65 -29.03 -30.99
N PRO A 264 14.12 -30.21 -31.49
CA PRO A 264 13.22 -31.20 -32.07
C PRO A 264 12.15 -31.64 -31.03
N GLU A 265 10.91 -31.83 -31.49
CA GLU A 265 9.80 -32.20 -30.58
C GLU A 265 10.09 -33.47 -29.77
N ASP A 266 10.66 -34.48 -30.41
CA ASP A 266 11.04 -35.75 -29.77
C ASP A 266 12.06 -35.55 -28.62
N LYS A 267 13.08 -34.70 -28.82
CA LYS A 267 14.04 -34.33 -27.76
C LYS A 267 13.33 -33.62 -26.63
N LEU A 268 12.47 -32.67 -26.95
CA LEU A 268 11.74 -31.87 -25.97
C LEU A 268 10.82 -32.73 -25.11
N LEU A 269 10.03 -33.62 -25.72
CA LEU A 269 9.17 -34.56 -25.02
C LEU A 269 9.94 -35.54 -24.15
N LYS A 270 11.12 -35.99 -24.63
CA LYS A 270 12.01 -36.88 -23.85
C LYS A 270 12.56 -36.19 -22.60
N LEU A 271 12.95 -34.94 -22.71
CA LEU A 271 13.41 -34.13 -21.55
C LEU A 271 12.29 -33.88 -20.52
N TRP A 272 11.03 -33.89 -20.97
CA TRP A 272 9.85 -33.67 -20.13
C TRP A 272 9.22 -34.97 -19.61
N GLU A 273 9.69 -36.13 -20.07
CA GLU A 273 9.13 -37.42 -19.68
C GLU A 273 9.21 -37.63 -18.16
N GLY A 274 8.05 -37.83 -17.50
CA GLY A 274 7.94 -37.99 -16.06
C GLY A 274 7.30 -36.78 -15.35
N LEU A 275 7.29 -35.59 -15.96
CA LEU A 275 6.61 -34.40 -15.41
C LEU A 275 5.11 -34.36 -15.75
N GLY A 276 4.68 -35.06 -16.81
CA GLY A 276 3.30 -35.07 -17.28
C GLY A 276 2.84 -33.73 -17.90
N TYR A 277 1.57 -33.66 -18.29
CA TYR A 277 0.97 -32.45 -18.88
C TYR A 277 1.81 -31.83 -20.01
N TYR A 278 2.13 -32.59 -21.02
CA TYR A 278 3.05 -32.25 -22.12
C TYR A 278 2.69 -30.97 -22.89
N ASN A 279 1.43 -30.52 -22.82
CA ASN A 279 1.05 -29.23 -23.38
C ASN A 279 1.80 -28.05 -22.78
N ARG A 280 2.29 -28.18 -21.53
CA ARG A 280 3.12 -27.15 -20.88
C ARG A 280 4.40 -26.89 -21.68
N VAL A 281 5.16 -27.95 -21.96
CA VAL A 281 6.43 -27.82 -22.68
C VAL A 281 6.22 -27.45 -24.15
N ARG A 282 5.13 -27.90 -24.77
CA ARG A 282 4.79 -27.46 -26.14
C ARG A 282 4.47 -25.95 -26.17
N ASN A 283 3.74 -25.46 -25.18
CA ASN A 283 3.47 -24.02 -25.08
C ASN A 283 4.74 -23.23 -24.78
N MET A 284 5.67 -23.77 -23.97
CA MET A 284 6.98 -23.16 -23.76
C MET A 284 7.77 -23.06 -25.07
N GLN A 285 7.77 -24.08 -25.90
CA GLN A 285 8.44 -24.02 -27.19
C GLN A 285 7.84 -22.96 -28.11
N LYS A 286 6.49 -22.89 -28.20
CA LYS A 286 5.81 -21.84 -28.98
C LYS A 286 6.14 -20.43 -28.45
N ALA A 287 6.20 -20.28 -27.13
CA ALA A 287 6.59 -19.00 -26.54
C ALA A 287 8.06 -18.66 -26.84
N ALA A 288 8.96 -19.63 -26.77
CA ALA A 288 10.36 -19.46 -27.15
C ALA A 288 10.53 -19.04 -28.62
N GLN A 289 9.79 -19.67 -29.53
CA GLN A 289 9.75 -19.30 -30.95
C GLN A 289 9.25 -17.84 -31.12
N LYS A 290 8.19 -17.47 -30.42
CA LYS A 290 7.68 -16.10 -30.44
C LYS A 290 8.72 -15.10 -29.89
N ILE A 291 9.48 -15.45 -28.83
CA ILE A 291 10.55 -14.61 -28.30
C ILE A 291 11.67 -14.42 -29.33
N GLU A 292 12.04 -15.47 -30.06
CA GLU A 292 13.03 -15.37 -31.15
C GLU A 292 12.53 -14.45 -32.29
N GLU A 293 11.30 -14.61 -32.71
CA GLU A 293 10.69 -13.89 -33.84
C GLU A 293 10.40 -12.43 -33.54
N GLU A 294 9.79 -12.14 -32.39
CA GLU A 294 9.27 -10.80 -32.05
C GLU A 294 10.21 -9.98 -31.17
N TYR A 295 11.10 -10.64 -30.38
CA TYR A 295 11.98 -9.98 -29.41
C TYR A 295 13.47 -10.24 -29.66
N ALA A 296 13.83 -10.75 -30.83
CA ALA A 296 15.21 -11.06 -31.22
C ALA A 296 15.96 -11.94 -30.19
N GLY A 297 15.28 -12.95 -29.65
CA GLY A 297 15.80 -13.89 -28.66
C GLY A 297 15.99 -13.34 -27.25
N LYS A 298 15.60 -12.09 -26.99
CA LYS A 298 15.63 -11.50 -25.63
C LYS A 298 14.28 -11.66 -24.97
N PHE A 299 14.27 -12.23 -23.78
CA PHE A 299 13.05 -12.34 -23.01
C PHE A 299 12.51 -10.95 -22.69
N PRO A 300 11.20 -10.66 -22.94
CA PRO A 300 10.63 -9.33 -22.68
C PRO A 300 10.69 -8.98 -21.18
N GLU A 301 10.86 -7.68 -20.87
CA GLU A 301 10.96 -7.18 -19.51
C GLU A 301 9.62 -6.57 -19.03
N ASN A 302 8.70 -6.29 -19.95
CA ASN A 302 7.39 -5.72 -19.61
C ASN A 302 6.40 -6.83 -19.21
N TYR A 303 5.68 -6.63 -18.10
CA TYR A 303 4.70 -7.59 -17.57
C TYR A 303 3.64 -8.00 -18.59
N GLU A 304 3.07 -7.06 -19.34
CA GLU A 304 2.02 -7.36 -20.31
C GLU A 304 2.56 -8.13 -21.52
N GLU A 305 3.78 -7.84 -21.95
CA GLU A 305 4.46 -8.59 -23.01
C GLU A 305 4.80 -10.02 -22.57
N ILE A 306 5.28 -10.19 -21.34
CA ILE A 306 5.52 -11.52 -20.74
C ILE A 306 4.21 -12.31 -20.69
N LYS A 307 3.14 -11.69 -20.21
CA LYS A 307 1.82 -12.32 -20.08
C LYS A 307 1.20 -12.70 -21.43
N ALA A 308 1.53 -11.97 -22.51
CA ALA A 308 1.05 -12.24 -23.86
C ALA A 308 1.75 -13.45 -24.53
N LEU A 309 2.77 -14.06 -23.88
CA LEU A 309 3.42 -15.25 -24.38
C LEU A 309 2.56 -16.51 -24.20
N PRO A 310 2.60 -17.45 -25.15
CA PRO A 310 1.81 -18.69 -25.09
C PRO A 310 2.06 -19.49 -23.79
N GLY A 311 0.99 -19.79 -23.06
CA GLY A 311 1.04 -20.59 -21.84
C GLY A 311 1.50 -19.85 -20.57
N ILE A 312 1.69 -18.53 -20.64
CA ILE A 312 2.00 -17.68 -19.50
C ILE A 312 0.72 -16.98 -19.02
N GLY A 313 0.34 -17.23 -17.78
CA GLY A 313 -0.75 -16.55 -17.10
C GLY A 313 -0.23 -15.52 -16.07
N ASN A 314 -1.16 -14.84 -15.35
CA ASN A 314 -0.83 -13.81 -14.34
C ASN A 314 0.25 -14.28 -13.35
N TYR A 315 0.10 -15.47 -12.78
CA TYR A 315 1.06 -16.03 -11.83
C TYR A 315 2.47 -16.11 -12.42
N THR A 316 2.62 -16.77 -13.56
CA THR A 316 3.95 -16.98 -14.18
C THR A 316 4.55 -15.65 -14.65
N ALA A 317 3.72 -14.74 -15.20
CA ALA A 317 4.17 -13.40 -15.58
C ALA A 317 4.65 -12.61 -14.35
N GLY A 318 3.89 -12.64 -13.24
CA GLY A 318 4.27 -12.02 -11.98
C GLY A 318 5.58 -12.58 -11.43
N ALA A 319 5.73 -13.90 -11.40
CA ALA A 319 6.96 -14.57 -10.95
C ALA A 319 8.19 -14.19 -11.78
N ILE A 320 8.07 -14.17 -13.11
CA ILE A 320 9.17 -13.74 -13.99
C ILE A 320 9.50 -12.26 -13.74
N SER A 321 8.49 -11.39 -13.69
CA SER A 321 8.67 -9.95 -13.47
C SER A 321 9.37 -9.67 -12.14
N SER A 322 8.90 -10.30 -11.05
CA SER A 322 9.48 -10.09 -9.72
C SER A 322 10.86 -10.75 -9.59
N PHE A 323 10.97 -12.05 -9.84
CA PHE A 323 12.21 -12.79 -9.54
C PHE A 323 13.37 -12.48 -10.48
N ALA A 324 13.07 -12.23 -11.77
CA ALA A 324 14.13 -12.00 -12.74
C ALA A 324 14.46 -10.52 -12.96
N TYR A 325 13.46 -9.65 -12.82
CA TYR A 325 13.61 -8.24 -13.17
C TYR A 325 13.42 -7.28 -11.96
N GLY A 326 13.04 -7.79 -10.79
CA GLY A 326 12.79 -6.95 -9.61
C GLY A 326 11.59 -6.02 -9.76
N ILE A 327 10.68 -6.31 -10.69
CA ILE A 327 9.47 -5.51 -10.90
C ILE A 327 8.41 -5.97 -9.89
N PRO A 328 7.84 -5.09 -9.06
CA PRO A 328 6.91 -5.48 -8.00
C PRO A 328 5.54 -5.92 -8.57
N LYS A 329 5.48 -7.14 -9.09
CA LYS A 329 4.27 -7.79 -9.60
C LYS A 329 3.92 -9.03 -8.78
N PRO A 330 2.65 -9.19 -8.35
CA PRO A 330 2.25 -10.32 -7.53
C PRO A 330 2.27 -11.65 -8.31
N ALA A 331 2.80 -12.69 -7.65
CA ALA A 331 2.74 -14.07 -8.12
C ALA A 331 1.82 -14.88 -7.18
N VAL A 332 0.51 -14.83 -7.44
CA VAL A 332 -0.51 -15.40 -6.55
C VAL A 332 -0.86 -16.83 -6.92
N ASP A 333 -0.28 -17.78 -6.17
CA ASP A 333 -0.62 -19.20 -6.21
C ASP A 333 -1.61 -19.60 -5.11
N GLY A 334 -1.94 -20.88 -5.01
CA GLY A 334 -2.81 -21.41 -3.96
C GLY A 334 -2.27 -21.23 -2.53
N ASN A 335 -0.94 -21.15 -2.35
CA ASN A 335 -0.34 -20.89 -1.04
C ASN A 335 -0.48 -19.43 -0.65
N VAL A 336 -0.21 -18.52 -1.58
CA VAL A 336 -0.39 -17.06 -1.37
C VAL A 336 -1.86 -16.77 -1.06
N LEU A 337 -2.80 -17.30 -1.84
CA LEU A 337 -4.23 -17.17 -1.57
C LEU A 337 -4.57 -17.58 -0.14
N ARG A 338 -4.11 -18.75 0.30
CA ARG A 338 -4.36 -19.28 1.63
C ARG A 338 -3.75 -18.42 2.75
N VAL A 339 -2.51 -17.95 2.57
CA VAL A 339 -1.82 -17.13 3.59
C VAL A 339 -2.47 -15.76 3.69
N VAL A 340 -2.68 -15.10 2.56
CA VAL A 340 -3.26 -13.75 2.52
C VAL A 340 -4.71 -13.75 3.02
N SER A 341 -5.53 -14.73 2.64
CA SER A 341 -6.90 -14.84 3.19
C SER A 341 -6.92 -14.94 4.72
N ARG A 342 -5.93 -15.61 5.32
CA ARG A 342 -5.80 -15.68 6.78
C ARG A 342 -5.35 -14.35 7.39
N LEU A 343 -4.39 -13.66 6.77
CA LEU A 343 -3.98 -12.33 7.21
C LEU A 343 -5.13 -11.32 7.14
N LEU A 344 -5.95 -11.40 6.09
CA LEU A 344 -7.10 -10.54 5.90
C LEU A 344 -8.32 -10.98 6.72
N ALA A 345 -8.27 -12.12 7.41
CA ALA A 345 -9.41 -12.77 8.08
C ALA A 345 -10.64 -12.89 7.13
N SER A 346 -10.37 -13.19 5.84
CA SER A 346 -11.39 -13.29 4.79
C SER A 346 -12.00 -14.69 4.78
N ASP A 347 -13.34 -14.76 4.72
CA ASP A 347 -14.14 -15.95 4.52
C ASP A 347 -14.60 -16.15 3.07
N GLU A 348 -14.12 -15.30 2.16
CA GLU A 348 -14.46 -15.38 0.75
C GLU A 348 -13.87 -16.64 0.10
N ASP A 349 -14.62 -17.21 -0.85
CA ASP A 349 -14.20 -18.40 -1.58
C ASP A 349 -13.03 -18.11 -2.53
N ILE A 350 -11.82 -18.53 -2.12
CA ILE A 350 -10.56 -18.31 -2.88
C ILE A 350 -10.52 -19.02 -4.23
N MET A 351 -11.49 -19.89 -4.55
CA MET A 351 -11.59 -20.52 -5.88
C MET A 351 -12.22 -19.58 -6.91
N LYS A 352 -12.90 -18.52 -6.48
CA LYS A 352 -13.48 -17.53 -7.39
C LYS A 352 -12.41 -16.62 -7.98
N ALA A 353 -12.49 -16.39 -9.30
CA ALA A 353 -11.55 -15.52 -10.00
C ALA A 353 -11.57 -14.07 -9.45
N SER A 354 -12.75 -13.56 -9.07
CA SER A 354 -12.88 -12.22 -8.47
C SER A 354 -12.13 -12.08 -7.14
N VAL A 355 -12.13 -13.13 -6.30
CA VAL A 355 -11.39 -13.13 -5.03
C VAL A 355 -9.89 -13.16 -5.29
N ARG A 356 -9.44 -13.93 -6.28
CA ARG A 356 -8.04 -13.93 -6.70
C ARG A 356 -7.59 -12.54 -7.14
N THR A 357 -8.31 -11.89 -8.03
CA THR A 357 -8.01 -10.53 -8.48
C THR A 357 -7.99 -9.52 -7.32
N LYS A 358 -8.94 -9.64 -6.38
CA LYS A 358 -8.97 -8.81 -5.17
C LYS A 358 -7.70 -9.00 -4.33
N ILE A 359 -7.20 -10.21 -4.19
CA ILE A 359 -5.97 -10.51 -3.46
C ILE A 359 -4.74 -10.01 -4.24
N GLU A 360 -4.68 -10.20 -5.56
CA GLU A 360 -3.63 -9.66 -6.43
C GLU A 360 -3.52 -8.14 -6.25
N ASN A 361 -4.63 -7.42 -6.36
CA ASN A 361 -4.69 -5.97 -6.17
C ASN A 361 -4.32 -5.50 -4.75
N ALA A 362 -4.62 -6.31 -3.73
CA ALA A 362 -4.25 -5.98 -2.35
C ALA A 362 -2.76 -6.19 -2.05
N ILE A 363 -2.12 -7.14 -2.72
CA ILE A 363 -0.70 -7.46 -2.54
C ILE A 363 0.19 -6.49 -3.34
N GLU A 364 -0.17 -6.14 -4.57
CA GLU A 364 0.68 -5.37 -5.48
C GLU A 364 1.25 -4.09 -4.84
N PRO A 365 0.47 -3.23 -4.17
CA PRO A 365 0.98 -2.00 -3.57
C PRO A 365 1.86 -2.19 -2.32
N VAL A 366 1.92 -3.41 -1.78
CA VAL A 366 2.73 -3.70 -0.58
C VAL A 366 3.99 -4.52 -0.89
N ILE A 367 4.23 -4.89 -2.15
CA ILE A 367 5.48 -5.53 -2.55
C ILE A 367 6.61 -4.48 -2.48
N PRO A 368 7.67 -4.71 -1.67
CA PRO A 368 8.77 -3.76 -1.59
C PRO A 368 9.51 -3.64 -2.94
N GLU A 369 9.70 -2.42 -3.43
CA GLU A 369 10.38 -2.18 -4.71
C GLU A 369 11.84 -2.67 -4.71
N ASP A 370 12.52 -2.56 -3.58
CA ASP A 370 13.92 -2.97 -3.39
C ASP A 370 14.09 -4.47 -3.06
N ALA A 371 13.00 -5.19 -2.85
CA ALA A 371 13.00 -6.61 -2.47
C ALA A 371 11.97 -7.44 -3.27
N ALA A 372 11.49 -6.95 -4.40
CA ALA A 372 10.52 -7.66 -5.23
C ALA A 372 11.06 -9.01 -5.76
N SER A 373 12.38 -9.19 -5.83
CA SER A 373 13.03 -10.43 -6.24
C SER A 373 13.23 -11.45 -5.12
N ASP A 374 13.04 -11.10 -3.85
CA ASP A 374 13.10 -11.96 -2.67
C ASP A 374 11.74 -12.61 -2.38
#